data_bcc36cfada8ceaba7bc245ce7890abfa
#
_entry.id   bcc36cfada8ceaba7bc245ce7890abfa
#
_cell.length_a   1.000
_cell.length_b   1.000
_cell.length_c   1.000
_cell.angle_alpha   90.00
_cell.angle_beta   90.00
_cell.angle_gamma   90.00
#
_symmetry.space_group_name_H-M   'P 1'
#
loop_
_entity.id
_entity.type
_entity.pdbx_description
1 polymer ?
#
loop_
_entity_poly.entity_id
_entity_poly.type
_entity_poly.pdbx_seq_one_letter_code
_entity_poly.pdbx_strand_id
1 'polypeptide(L)'
;MLKQGKAFVEQKVPFTIRLNYKTGSTTQLGYLGIDTGSQHIGVSVVREDGTVLHKEEIGLRDSMSKRKLLEAKASLRRGRRYRKTRYRHPKWRPKTKRVYCEVPDRKGRHWQKKKITFTSKRPKGWLPPSLQSKTDHHIRWIKKLQDLLPEGYRLSIELGRFDPARMKNPEIHGDLYQKGPQYDYENVRAYVLDRDRYTCQICKKKGGKLHVHHILYRSHGATDDPQYMVTVCSDCHSAQNHLPGGILYQWMQEQKRFSRGLRDATFMNILRKRLI
;
A
#
# COMPACT_ATOMS: atom_id res chain seq x y z
N MET A 1 -22.41 -14.40 -38.77
CA MET A 1 -21.49 -13.57 -39.57
C MET A 1 -20.22 -14.31 -39.92
N LEU A 2 -19.46 -14.85 -38.97
CA LEU A 2 -18.24 -15.64 -39.29
C LEU A 2 -18.54 -16.88 -40.13
N LYS A 3 -19.55 -17.69 -39.77
CA LYS A 3 -19.98 -18.86 -40.55
C LYS A 3 -20.55 -18.51 -41.94
N GLN A 4 -20.97 -17.29 -42.14
CA GLN A 4 -21.53 -16.80 -43.41
C GLN A 4 -20.50 -16.07 -44.27
N GLY A 5 -19.22 -16.05 -43.87
CA GLY A 5 -18.15 -15.38 -44.60
C GLY A 5 -18.26 -13.84 -44.62
N LYS A 6 -19.19 -13.25 -43.86
CA LYS A 6 -19.42 -11.79 -43.78
C LYS A 6 -18.44 -11.07 -42.87
N ALA A 7 -17.68 -11.82 -42.08
CA ALA A 7 -16.67 -11.30 -41.19
C ALA A 7 -15.52 -12.32 -41.01
N PHE A 8 -14.36 -11.83 -40.61
CA PHE A 8 -13.23 -12.67 -40.21
C PHE A 8 -12.65 -12.18 -38.86
N VAL A 9 -12.00 -13.10 -38.15
CA VAL A 9 -11.36 -12.79 -36.89
C VAL A 9 -10.07 -12.03 -37.18
N GLU A 10 -9.99 -10.78 -36.74
CA GLU A 10 -8.78 -9.97 -36.86
C GLU A 10 -7.83 -10.19 -35.71
N GLN A 11 -8.39 -10.26 -34.48
CA GLN A 11 -7.61 -10.43 -33.27
C GLN A 11 -8.35 -11.35 -32.29
N LYS A 12 -7.60 -12.20 -31.58
CA LYS A 12 -8.18 -13.12 -30.57
C LYS A 12 -8.34 -12.50 -29.19
N VAL A 13 -7.47 -11.57 -28.81
CA VAL A 13 -7.49 -10.91 -27.49
C VAL A 13 -7.12 -9.43 -27.62
N PRO A 14 -8.06 -8.50 -27.44
CA PRO A 14 -9.50 -8.72 -27.31
C PRO A 14 -10.08 -9.37 -28.57
N PHE A 15 -11.16 -10.13 -28.42
CA PHE A 15 -11.77 -10.79 -29.56
C PHE A 15 -12.36 -9.74 -30.51
N THR A 16 -11.76 -9.58 -31.69
CA THR A 16 -12.11 -8.55 -32.67
C THR A 16 -12.40 -9.22 -34.00
N ILE A 17 -13.52 -8.85 -34.60
CA ILE A 17 -13.89 -9.30 -35.94
C ILE A 17 -13.92 -8.09 -36.86
N ARG A 18 -13.45 -8.28 -38.08
CA ARG A 18 -13.60 -7.31 -39.17
C ARG A 18 -14.70 -7.75 -40.10
N LEU A 19 -15.59 -6.84 -40.45
CA LEU A 19 -16.64 -7.08 -41.42
C LEU A 19 -16.09 -6.92 -42.83
N ASN A 20 -16.55 -7.78 -43.75
CA ASN A 20 -16.14 -7.77 -45.17
C ASN A 20 -16.98 -6.78 -46.00
N TYR A 21 -17.83 -5.97 -45.37
CA TYR A 21 -18.66 -4.99 -46.01
C TYR A 21 -18.66 -3.68 -45.22
N LYS A 22 -18.94 -2.59 -45.95
CA LYS A 22 -19.05 -1.25 -45.31
C LYS A 22 -20.35 -1.17 -44.53
N THR A 23 -20.27 -0.75 -43.28
CA THR A 23 -21.40 -0.43 -42.43
C THR A 23 -21.55 1.12 -42.38
N GLY A 24 -22.72 1.58 -41.96
CA GLY A 24 -22.88 2.99 -41.63
C GLY A 24 -21.98 3.41 -40.47
N SER A 25 -21.63 4.68 -40.42
CA SER A 25 -20.78 5.26 -39.35
C SER A 25 -21.57 5.69 -38.12
N THR A 26 -22.85 5.36 -38.03
CA THR A 26 -23.69 5.72 -36.89
C THR A 26 -23.36 4.84 -35.71
N THR A 27 -22.75 5.41 -34.68
CA THR A 27 -22.49 4.75 -33.42
C THR A 27 -23.52 5.16 -32.38
N GLN A 28 -23.96 4.23 -31.57
CA GLN A 28 -24.84 4.53 -30.44
C GLN A 28 -24.02 5.15 -29.32
N LEU A 29 -24.51 6.26 -28.79
CA LEU A 29 -23.90 6.94 -27.66
C LEU A 29 -24.13 6.13 -26.36
N GLY A 30 -23.21 6.25 -25.44
CA GLY A 30 -23.33 5.58 -24.16
C GLY A 30 -22.24 6.01 -23.16
N TYR A 31 -22.23 5.34 -22.04
CA TYR A 31 -21.34 5.61 -20.93
C TYR A 31 -20.57 4.36 -20.52
N LEU A 32 -19.28 4.52 -20.34
CA LEU A 32 -18.42 3.56 -19.64
C LEU A 32 -18.30 4.02 -18.19
N GLY A 33 -19.03 3.39 -17.29
CA GLY A 33 -18.94 3.63 -15.84
C GLY A 33 -17.83 2.79 -15.23
N ILE A 34 -16.95 3.41 -14.47
CA ILE A 34 -15.87 2.75 -13.73
C ILE A 34 -15.99 3.13 -12.26
N ASP A 35 -16.22 2.12 -11.42
CA ASP A 35 -16.09 2.23 -9.97
C ASP A 35 -14.72 1.71 -9.56
N THR A 36 -13.88 2.62 -9.06
CA THR A 36 -12.49 2.28 -8.69
C THR A 36 -12.41 1.81 -7.26
N GLY A 37 -12.20 0.51 -7.05
CA GLY A 37 -11.94 -0.07 -5.74
C GLY A 37 -10.46 -0.36 -5.48
N SER A 38 -10.11 -0.65 -4.24
CA SER A 38 -8.71 -0.97 -3.89
C SER A 38 -8.29 -2.38 -4.31
N GLN A 39 -9.23 -3.31 -4.39
CA GLN A 39 -9.01 -4.72 -4.74
C GLN A 39 -9.76 -5.14 -5.99
N HIS A 40 -10.84 -4.45 -6.32
CA HIS A 40 -11.72 -4.71 -7.45
C HIS A 40 -11.98 -3.42 -8.21
N ILE A 41 -12.33 -3.54 -9.46
CA ILE A 41 -12.81 -2.44 -10.32
C ILE A 41 -14.19 -2.87 -10.81
N GLY A 42 -15.23 -2.11 -10.47
CA GLY A 42 -16.54 -2.28 -11.04
C GLY A 42 -16.59 -1.61 -12.43
N VAL A 43 -17.19 -2.29 -13.38
CA VAL A 43 -17.33 -1.81 -14.75
C VAL A 43 -18.79 -1.92 -15.16
N SER A 44 -19.32 -0.87 -15.77
CA SER A 44 -20.62 -0.87 -16.42
C SER A 44 -20.55 -0.19 -17.75
N VAL A 45 -21.21 -0.78 -18.75
CA VAL A 45 -21.42 -0.14 -20.07
C VAL A 45 -22.91 0.07 -20.22
N VAL A 46 -23.30 1.32 -20.35
CA VAL A 46 -24.70 1.72 -20.39
C VAL A 46 -24.92 2.56 -21.63
N ARG A 47 -25.98 2.26 -22.38
CA ARG A 47 -26.40 3.09 -23.52
C ARG A 47 -27.06 4.38 -23.02
N GLU A 48 -27.18 5.40 -23.88
CA GLU A 48 -27.78 6.68 -23.53
C GLU A 48 -29.24 6.56 -23.08
N ASP A 49 -29.97 5.56 -23.59
CA ASP A 49 -31.35 5.22 -23.19
C ASP A 49 -31.46 4.55 -21.81
N GLY A 50 -30.35 4.36 -21.09
CA GLY A 50 -30.30 3.68 -19.79
C GLY A 50 -30.16 2.16 -19.87
N THR A 51 -30.18 1.58 -21.07
CA THR A 51 -30.00 0.13 -21.23
C THR A 51 -28.60 -0.31 -20.83
N VAL A 52 -28.48 -1.22 -19.88
CA VAL A 52 -27.21 -1.77 -19.45
C VAL A 52 -26.77 -2.86 -20.42
N LEU A 53 -25.67 -2.63 -21.12
CA LEU A 53 -25.10 -3.58 -22.08
C LEU A 53 -24.15 -4.57 -21.45
N HIS A 54 -23.39 -4.14 -20.43
CA HIS A 54 -22.41 -4.97 -19.77
C HIS A 54 -22.18 -4.54 -18.33
N LYS A 55 -21.99 -5.53 -17.45
CA LYS A 55 -21.53 -5.33 -16.06
C LYS A 55 -20.46 -6.36 -15.74
N GLU A 56 -19.37 -5.92 -15.15
CA GLU A 56 -18.28 -6.80 -14.77
C GLU A 56 -17.58 -6.28 -13.50
N GLU A 57 -17.09 -7.20 -12.70
CA GLU A 57 -16.16 -6.90 -11.60
C GLU A 57 -14.79 -7.49 -11.91
N ILE A 58 -13.80 -6.62 -12.03
CA ILE A 58 -12.42 -7.01 -12.35
C ILE A 58 -11.63 -7.11 -11.06
N GLY A 59 -11.25 -8.33 -10.68
CA GLY A 59 -10.36 -8.59 -9.55
C GLY A 59 -8.95 -8.09 -9.82
N LEU A 60 -8.43 -7.25 -8.94
CA LEU A 60 -7.06 -6.82 -8.96
C LEU A 60 -6.15 -7.84 -8.27
N ARG A 61 -4.84 -7.68 -8.45
CA ARG A 61 -3.83 -8.57 -7.86
C ARG A 61 -4.02 -8.76 -6.36
N ASP A 62 -4.36 -9.97 -5.95
CA ASP A 62 -4.61 -10.38 -4.57
C ASP A 62 -3.31 -10.60 -3.75
N SER A 63 -3.47 -10.96 -2.47
CA SER A 63 -2.37 -11.29 -1.57
C SER A 63 -1.61 -12.56 -1.98
N MET A 64 -2.28 -13.55 -2.59
CA MET A 64 -1.68 -14.79 -3.07
C MET A 64 -0.73 -14.53 -4.22
N SER A 65 -1.14 -13.73 -5.20
CA SER A 65 -0.28 -13.31 -6.31
C SER A 65 0.93 -12.51 -5.82
N LYS A 66 0.75 -11.67 -4.80
CA LYS A 66 1.86 -10.94 -4.15
C LYS A 66 2.86 -11.88 -3.51
N ARG A 67 2.42 -12.93 -2.81
CA ARG A 67 3.29 -13.92 -2.18
C ARG A 67 4.13 -14.66 -3.22
N LYS A 68 3.52 -15.19 -4.27
CA LYS A 68 4.23 -15.85 -5.38
C LYS A 68 5.29 -14.95 -6.02
N LEU A 69 4.99 -13.66 -6.21
CA LEU A 69 5.95 -12.69 -6.74
C LEU A 69 7.12 -12.41 -5.78
N LEU A 70 6.87 -12.39 -4.47
CA LEU A 70 7.93 -12.24 -3.46
C LEU A 70 8.84 -13.47 -3.43
N GLU A 71 8.29 -14.66 -3.50
CA GLU A 71 9.02 -15.93 -3.59
C GLU A 71 9.89 -15.98 -4.85
N ALA A 72 9.32 -15.62 -6.02
CA ALA A 72 10.07 -15.52 -7.28
C ALA A 72 11.22 -14.50 -7.19
N LYS A 73 10.98 -13.32 -6.58
CA LYS A 73 12.04 -12.33 -6.32
C LYS A 73 13.12 -12.86 -5.37
N ALA A 74 12.74 -13.60 -4.34
CA ALA A 74 13.69 -14.22 -3.40
C ALA A 74 14.56 -15.25 -4.12
N SER A 75 13.96 -16.09 -4.95
CA SER A 75 14.67 -17.07 -5.79
C SER A 75 15.67 -16.39 -6.74
N LEU A 76 15.24 -15.35 -7.46
CA LEU A 76 16.13 -14.57 -8.34
C LEU A 76 17.29 -13.91 -7.57
N ARG A 77 17.06 -13.40 -6.36
CA ARG A 77 18.14 -12.86 -5.50
C ARG A 77 19.11 -13.95 -5.07
N ARG A 78 18.60 -15.12 -4.71
CA ARG A 78 19.43 -16.28 -4.34
C ARG A 78 20.30 -16.71 -5.52
N GLY A 79 19.74 -16.89 -6.72
CA GLY A 79 20.48 -17.21 -7.94
C GLY A 79 21.53 -16.16 -8.33
N ARG A 80 21.28 -14.86 -8.06
CA ARG A 80 22.30 -13.81 -8.27
C ARG A 80 23.47 -13.93 -7.31
N ARG A 81 23.23 -14.28 -6.03
CA ARG A 81 24.28 -14.50 -5.03
C ARG A 81 25.15 -15.70 -5.39
N TYR A 82 24.54 -16.76 -5.84
CA TYR A 82 25.27 -17.97 -6.26
C TYR A 82 26.20 -17.73 -7.45
N ARG A 83 25.84 -16.85 -8.38
CA ARG A 83 26.65 -16.55 -9.56
C ARG A 83 27.86 -15.66 -9.29
N LYS A 84 28.25 -15.45 -8.03
CA LYS A 84 29.40 -14.62 -7.62
C LYS A 84 29.52 -13.28 -8.42
N THR A 85 28.39 -12.73 -8.84
CA THR A 85 28.37 -11.47 -9.57
C THR A 85 28.88 -10.37 -8.64
N ARG A 86 30.05 -9.83 -8.95
CA ARG A 86 30.61 -8.66 -8.28
C ARG A 86 29.58 -7.53 -8.30
N TYR A 87 29.73 -6.67 -7.31
CA TYR A 87 28.94 -5.49 -7.04
C TYR A 87 28.33 -4.84 -8.28
N ARG A 88 27.02 -4.80 -8.37
CA ARG A 88 26.31 -3.96 -9.34
C ARG A 88 26.12 -2.59 -8.76
N HIS A 89 26.51 -1.57 -9.49
CA HIS A 89 26.15 -0.20 -9.17
C HIS A 89 24.62 -0.11 -8.95
N PRO A 90 24.14 0.42 -7.81
CA PRO A 90 22.72 0.67 -7.65
C PRO A 90 22.26 1.58 -8.79
N LYS A 91 21.15 1.23 -9.42
CA LYS A 91 20.54 2.03 -10.51
C LYS A 91 20.22 3.46 -10.07
N TRP A 92 20.18 3.67 -8.77
CA TRP A 92 19.94 4.95 -8.15
C TRP A 92 20.88 5.11 -6.94
N ARG A 93 21.71 6.15 -6.98
CA ARG A 93 22.56 6.54 -5.86
C ARG A 93 21.93 7.74 -5.16
N PRO A 94 21.55 7.63 -3.87
CA PRO A 94 21.25 8.81 -3.11
C PRO A 94 22.48 9.70 -3.07
N LYS A 95 22.32 10.99 -3.33
CA LYS A 95 23.40 11.97 -3.12
C LYS A 95 23.74 11.96 -1.63
N THR A 96 24.84 11.37 -1.25
CA THR A 96 25.33 11.34 0.12
C THR A 96 26.25 12.55 0.33
N LYS A 97 25.86 13.44 1.21
CA LYS A 97 26.77 14.47 1.73
C LYS A 97 27.46 13.86 2.96
N ARG A 98 28.77 13.69 2.89
CA ARG A 98 29.57 13.26 4.04
C ARG A 98 29.85 14.48 4.90
N VAL A 99 29.35 14.50 6.12
CA VAL A 99 29.69 15.51 7.10
C VAL A 99 30.58 14.84 8.15
N TYR A 100 31.76 15.37 8.34
CA TYR A 100 32.67 14.95 9.40
C TYR A 100 32.33 15.75 10.64
N CYS A 101 32.04 15.07 11.74
CA CYS A 101 31.86 15.69 13.05
C CYS A 101 32.99 15.16 13.93
N GLU A 102 33.69 16.06 14.60
CA GLU A 102 34.59 15.68 15.67
C GLU A 102 33.78 15.31 16.90
N VAL A 103 33.98 14.11 17.37
CA VAL A 103 33.33 13.61 18.59
C VAL A 103 34.45 13.12 19.51
N PRO A 104 34.57 13.65 20.73
CA PRO A 104 35.55 13.17 21.69
C PRO A 104 35.25 11.71 22.04
N ASP A 105 36.27 10.86 22.05
CA ASP A 105 36.15 9.51 22.57
C ASP A 105 36.10 9.51 24.11
N ARG A 106 35.83 8.35 24.72
CA ARG A 106 35.79 8.20 26.20
C ARG A 106 37.11 8.54 26.91
N LYS A 107 38.22 8.70 26.17
CA LYS A 107 39.56 9.09 26.67
C LYS A 107 39.93 10.52 26.32
N GLY A 108 38.96 11.33 25.88
CA GLY A 108 39.19 12.74 25.49
C GLY A 108 39.93 12.93 24.20
N ARG A 109 40.19 11.86 23.42
CA ARG A 109 40.82 11.95 22.10
C ARG A 109 39.81 12.33 21.05
N HIS A 110 40.14 13.31 20.20
CA HIS A 110 39.30 13.69 19.08
C HIS A 110 39.48 12.68 17.94
N TRP A 111 38.38 12.06 17.55
CA TRP A 111 38.32 11.24 16.35
C TRP A 111 37.16 11.66 15.46
N GLN A 112 37.38 11.59 14.16
CA GLN A 112 36.38 12.00 13.18
C GLN A 112 35.40 10.88 12.94
N LYS A 113 34.13 11.08 13.31
CA LYS A 113 33.04 10.17 12.99
C LYS A 113 32.36 10.62 11.71
N LYS A 114 32.41 9.76 10.71
CA LYS A 114 31.77 9.99 9.41
C LYS A 114 30.25 9.89 9.55
N LYS A 115 29.54 11.03 9.56
CA LYS A 115 28.08 11.03 9.50
C LYS A 115 27.66 11.08 8.03
N ILE A 116 26.99 10.04 7.56
CA ILE A 116 26.43 9.99 6.21
C ILE A 116 25.00 10.50 6.30
N THR A 117 24.75 11.70 5.80
CA THR A 117 23.39 12.23 5.68
C THR A 117 22.86 11.88 4.29
N PHE A 118 21.81 11.07 4.24
CA PHE A 118 21.13 10.74 2.98
C PHE A 118 20.15 11.85 2.65
N THR A 119 20.51 12.71 1.70
CA THR A 119 19.58 13.69 1.12
C THR A 119 19.02 13.13 -0.18
N SER A 120 18.15 12.17 -0.10
CA SER A 120 17.43 11.69 -1.28
C SER A 120 16.13 12.47 -1.44
N LYS A 121 16.15 13.56 -2.18
CA LYS A 121 14.93 14.18 -2.66
C LYS A 121 14.33 13.26 -3.74
N ARG A 122 13.24 12.61 -3.40
CA ARG A 122 12.45 11.84 -4.38
C ARG A 122 11.87 12.81 -5.41
N PRO A 123 11.81 12.46 -6.70
CA PRO A 123 11.19 13.32 -7.70
C PRO A 123 9.72 13.58 -7.33
N LYS A 124 9.22 14.75 -7.71
CA LYS A 124 7.80 15.10 -7.51
C LYS A 124 6.91 14.01 -8.15
N GLY A 125 5.90 13.57 -7.43
CA GLY A 125 4.99 12.52 -7.90
C GLY A 125 5.55 11.09 -7.84
N TRP A 126 6.71 10.87 -7.22
CA TRP A 126 7.23 9.51 -7.02
C TRP A 126 6.30 8.69 -6.11
N LEU A 127 6.02 7.48 -6.53
CA LEU A 127 5.29 6.48 -5.73
C LEU A 127 6.19 5.27 -5.45
N PRO A 128 6.00 4.60 -4.31
CA PRO A 128 6.58 3.28 -4.08
C PRO A 128 6.21 2.31 -5.22
N PRO A 129 7.12 1.42 -5.64
CA PRO A 129 6.87 0.55 -6.81
C PRO A 129 5.59 -0.29 -6.73
N SER A 130 5.18 -0.69 -5.51
CA SER A 130 3.93 -1.43 -5.30
C SER A 130 2.68 -0.58 -5.54
N LEU A 131 2.69 0.68 -5.13
CA LEU A 131 1.61 1.62 -5.37
C LEU A 131 1.57 2.05 -6.84
N GLN A 132 2.73 2.32 -7.43
CA GLN A 132 2.85 2.61 -8.86
C GLN A 132 2.25 1.47 -9.70
N SER A 133 2.68 0.22 -9.45
CA SER A 133 2.15 -0.95 -10.16
C SER A 133 0.64 -1.12 -10.01
N LYS A 134 0.10 -0.82 -8.83
CA LYS A 134 -1.33 -0.91 -8.56
C LYS A 134 -2.11 0.18 -9.32
N THR A 135 -1.59 1.40 -9.35
CA THR A 135 -2.15 2.52 -10.10
C THR A 135 -2.10 2.27 -11.61
N ASP A 136 -0.95 1.82 -12.12
CA ASP A 136 -0.77 1.49 -13.55
C ASP A 136 -1.73 0.39 -14.00
N HIS A 137 -2.09 -0.53 -13.09
CA HIS A 137 -3.05 -1.59 -13.38
C HIS A 137 -4.46 -1.03 -13.62
N HIS A 138 -4.91 -0.08 -12.78
CA HIS A 138 -6.19 0.61 -12.99
C HIS A 138 -6.21 1.37 -14.32
N ILE A 139 -5.19 2.19 -14.57
CA ILE A 139 -5.08 2.98 -15.80
C ILE A 139 -5.09 2.07 -17.04
N ARG A 140 -4.38 0.94 -16.98
CA ARG A 140 -4.34 -0.01 -18.08
C ARG A 140 -5.70 -0.64 -18.36
N TRP A 141 -6.45 -0.99 -17.32
CA TRP A 141 -7.79 -1.54 -17.50
C TRP A 141 -8.76 -0.51 -18.06
N ILE A 142 -8.73 0.73 -17.55
CA ILE A 142 -9.57 1.82 -18.06
C ILE A 142 -9.30 2.04 -19.57
N LYS A 143 -8.03 2.16 -19.95
CA LYS A 143 -7.66 2.31 -21.37
C LYS A 143 -8.13 1.14 -22.21
N LYS A 144 -7.86 -0.09 -21.76
CA LYS A 144 -8.29 -1.29 -22.48
C LYS A 144 -9.80 -1.34 -22.70
N LEU A 145 -10.58 -0.93 -21.71
CA LEU A 145 -12.04 -0.89 -21.82
C LEU A 145 -12.51 0.23 -22.77
N GLN A 146 -11.86 1.40 -22.74
CA GLN A 146 -12.13 2.47 -23.69
C GLN A 146 -11.84 2.03 -25.14
N ASP A 147 -10.72 1.36 -25.36
CA ASP A 147 -10.31 0.86 -26.69
C ASP A 147 -11.26 -0.22 -27.26
N LEU A 148 -12.07 -0.85 -26.40
CA LEU A 148 -13.07 -1.85 -26.82
C LEU A 148 -14.40 -1.24 -27.25
N LEU A 149 -14.65 0.02 -26.89
CA LEU A 149 -15.91 0.69 -27.14
C LEU A 149 -15.82 1.59 -28.39
N PRO A 150 -16.94 1.75 -29.13
CA PRO A 150 -16.99 2.67 -30.25
C PRO A 150 -16.71 4.11 -29.82
N GLU A 151 -16.31 4.94 -30.79
CA GLU A 151 -16.26 6.37 -30.61
C GLU A 151 -17.64 6.91 -30.19
N GLY A 152 -17.66 7.87 -29.24
CA GLY A 152 -18.89 8.42 -28.70
C GLY A 152 -19.29 7.93 -27.31
N TYR A 153 -18.66 6.86 -26.80
CA TYR A 153 -18.85 6.48 -25.41
C TYR A 153 -18.09 7.41 -24.46
N ARG A 154 -18.81 7.94 -23.49
CA ARG A 154 -18.25 8.85 -22.47
C ARG A 154 -17.76 8.06 -21.27
N LEU A 155 -16.53 8.36 -20.83
CA LEU A 155 -15.97 7.77 -19.62
C LEU A 155 -16.48 8.49 -18.38
N SER A 156 -17.08 7.75 -17.45
CA SER A 156 -17.47 8.21 -16.12
C SER A 156 -16.72 7.38 -15.08
N ILE A 157 -15.94 8.05 -14.23
CA ILE A 157 -15.16 7.38 -13.19
C ILE A 157 -15.64 7.84 -11.83
N GLU A 158 -16.03 6.91 -10.97
CA GLU A 158 -16.29 7.20 -9.58
C GLU A 158 -14.96 7.34 -8.83
N LEU A 159 -14.77 8.50 -8.22
CA LEU A 159 -13.54 8.85 -7.50
C LEU A 159 -13.84 9.14 -6.03
N GLY A 160 -13.80 8.09 -5.22
CA GLY A 160 -13.97 8.21 -3.77
C GLY A 160 -12.93 9.14 -3.14
N ARG A 161 -13.39 10.03 -2.26
CA ARG A 161 -12.53 10.87 -1.41
C ARG A 161 -12.65 10.40 0.01
N PHE A 162 -11.53 9.95 0.58
CA PHE A 162 -11.46 9.43 1.94
C PHE A 162 -10.64 10.35 2.82
N ASP A 163 -11.10 10.58 4.03
CA ASP A 163 -10.35 11.25 5.07
C ASP A 163 -9.89 10.22 6.13
N PRO A 164 -8.64 9.71 6.04
CA PRO A 164 -8.15 8.70 6.97
C PRO A 164 -8.09 9.19 8.42
N ALA A 165 -7.90 10.48 8.66
CA ALA A 165 -7.85 11.05 9.99
C ALA A 165 -9.25 11.05 10.62
N ARG A 166 -10.26 11.51 9.89
CA ARG A 166 -11.64 11.52 10.33
C ARG A 166 -12.24 10.11 10.44
N MET A 167 -11.80 9.18 9.62
CA MET A 167 -12.18 7.75 9.76
C MET A 167 -11.68 7.13 11.07
N LYS A 168 -10.57 7.63 11.63
CA LYS A 168 -10.06 7.21 12.94
C LYS A 168 -10.69 7.96 14.10
N ASN A 169 -10.91 9.24 13.93
CA ASN A 169 -11.52 10.12 14.92
C ASN A 169 -12.53 11.04 14.20
N PRO A 170 -13.85 10.73 14.29
CA PRO A 170 -14.90 11.54 13.65
C PRO A 170 -14.94 12.99 14.08
N GLU A 171 -14.51 13.29 15.32
CA GLU A 171 -14.50 14.63 15.93
C GLU A 171 -13.31 15.49 15.50
N ILE A 172 -12.42 14.96 14.65
CA ILE A 172 -11.24 15.71 14.23
C ILE A 172 -11.63 16.89 13.33
N HIS A 173 -11.18 18.08 13.67
CA HIS A 173 -11.43 19.32 12.91
C HIS A 173 -10.28 20.32 13.08
N GLY A 174 -10.18 21.27 12.15
CA GLY A 174 -9.24 22.39 12.21
C GLY A 174 -7.79 21.98 12.45
N ASP A 175 -7.17 22.57 13.45
CA ASP A 175 -5.78 22.35 13.84
C ASP A 175 -5.51 20.95 14.43
N LEU A 176 -6.55 20.23 14.85
CA LEU A 176 -6.42 18.85 15.34
C LEU A 176 -5.91 17.89 14.25
N TYR A 177 -6.08 18.21 12.96
CA TYR A 177 -5.44 17.45 11.88
C TYR A 177 -3.92 17.50 11.93
N GLN A 178 -3.35 18.55 12.51
CA GLN A 178 -1.91 18.72 12.69
C GLN A 178 -1.41 18.12 14.01
N LYS A 179 -2.30 17.99 14.99
CA LYS A 179 -2.03 17.48 16.33
C LYS A 179 -2.52 16.04 16.46
N GLY A 180 -1.76 15.10 15.90
CA GLY A 180 -2.04 13.67 16.08
C GLY A 180 -1.80 13.21 17.52
N PRO A 181 -2.16 11.95 17.87
CA PRO A 181 -1.98 11.40 19.22
C PRO A 181 -0.56 11.49 19.78
N GLN A 182 0.43 11.61 18.91
CA GLN A 182 1.85 11.72 19.27
C GLN A 182 2.36 13.16 19.32
N TYR A 183 1.47 14.15 19.17
CA TYR A 183 1.83 15.54 19.29
C TYR A 183 2.38 15.79 20.70
N ASP A 184 3.44 16.56 20.82
CA ASP A 184 4.19 16.84 22.07
C ASP A 184 5.01 15.66 22.65
N TYR A 185 5.03 14.49 21.99
CA TYR A 185 5.90 13.40 22.39
C TYR A 185 7.13 13.28 21.47
N GLU A 186 8.30 13.08 22.06
CA GLU A 186 9.56 12.91 21.33
C GLU A 186 9.49 11.78 20.29
N ASN A 187 8.81 10.69 20.63
CA ASN A 187 8.66 9.53 19.76
C ASN A 187 7.45 8.67 20.16
N VAL A 188 7.13 7.72 19.30
CA VAL A 188 6.02 6.77 19.52
C VAL A 188 6.15 5.97 20.81
N ARG A 189 7.39 5.67 21.22
CA ARG A 189 7.66 4.92 22.45
C ARG A 189 7.26 5.73 23.68
N ALA A 190 7.65 7.02 23.73
CA ALA A 190 7.30 7.91 24.82
C ALA A 190 5.77 8.01 24.97
N TYR A 191 5.07 8.23 23.86
CA TYR A 191 3.61 8.26 23.84
C TYR A 191 2.97 6.96 24.36
N VAL A 192 3.42 5.78 23.89
CA VAL A 192 2.82 4.50 24.32
C VAL A 192 3.08 4.21 25.78
N LEU A 193 4.27 4.52 26.29
CA LEU A 193 4.60 4.36 27.71
C LEU A 193 3.71 5.26 28.59
N ASP A 194 3.53 6.51 28.19
CA ASP A 194 2.69 7.47 28.93
C ASP A 194 1.22 7.07 28.86
N ARG A 195 0.68 6.77 27.68
CA ARG A 195 -0.69 6.25 27.48
C ARG A 195 -0.99 5.08 28.40
N ASP A 196 -0.06 4.15 28.52
CA ASP A 196 -0.18 2.94 29.34
C ASP A 196 0.23 3.19 30.80
N ARG A 197 0.46 4.47 31.18
CA ARG A 197 0.81 4.91 32.54
C ARG A 197 2.04 4.19 33.10
N TYR A 198 3.04 3.95 32.26
CA TYR A 198 4.26 3.21 32.60
C TYR A 198 3.98 1.87 33.29
N THR A 199 2.92 1.19 32.85
CA THR A 199 2.42 -0.07 33.43
C THR A 199 2.43 -1.17 32.39
N CYS A 200 2.96 -2.33 32.71
CA CYS A 200 2.84 -3.53 31.88
C CYS A 200 1.38 -3.90 31.68
N GLN A 201 0.89 -3.95 30.44
CA GLN A 201 -0.51 -4.22 30.17
C GLN A 201 -0.88 -5.70 30.34
N ILE A 202 0.09 -6.58 30.52
CA ILE A 202 -0.10 -8.02 30.75
C ILE A 202 -0.19 -8.31 32.26
N CYS A 203 0.90 -8.12 32.99
CA CYS A 203 0.94 -8.43 34.43
C CYS A 203 0.62 -7.25 35.36
N LYS A 204 0.33 -6.07 34.81
CA LYS A 204 -0.02 -4.84 35.53
C LYS A 204 1.08 -4.30 36.46
N LYS A 205 2.31 -4.81 36.39
CA LYS A 205 3.45 -4.29 37.15
C LYS A 205 3.80 -2.90 36.66
N LYS A 206 3.96 -1.96 37.59
CA LYS A 206 4.39 -0.57 37.33
C LYS A 206 5.90 -0.44 37.41
N GLY A 207 6.46 0.40 36.56
CA GLY A 207 7.87 0.75 36.55
C GLY A 207 8.78 -0.40 36.12
N GLY A 208 10.08 -0.27 36.43
CA GLY A 208 11.11 -1.19 35.99
C GLY A 208 11.46 -1.05 34.50
N LYS A 209 12.11 -2.07 33.95
CA LYS A 209 12.47 -2.06 32.52
C LYS A 209 11.25 -2.38 31.67
N LEU A 210 10.72 -1.37 31.02
CA LEU A 210 9.55 -1.46 30.15
C LEU A 210 9.96 -1.44 28.68
N HIS A 211 9.27 -2.22 27.88
CA HIS A 211 9.39 -2.31 26.43
C HIS A 211 8.07 -1.95 25.77
N VAL A 212 8.14 -1.35 24.57
CA VAL A 212 6.99 -1.18 23.70
C VAL A 212 7.03 -2.27 22.64
N HIS A 213 5.99 -3.07 22.63
CA HIS A 213 5.84 -4.23 21.75
C HIS A 213 4.71 -4.03 20.74
N HIS A 214 4.88 -4.57 19.53
CA HIS A 214 3.82 -4.61 18.53
C HIS A 214 2.85 -5.74 18.86
N ILE A 215 1.57 -5.44 19.02
CA ILE A 215 0.52 -6.45 19.25
C ILE A 215 0.42 -7.43 18.07
N LEU A 216 0.66 -6.94 16.85
CA LEU A 216 0.83 -7.77 15.66
C LEU A 216 2.29 -7.68 15.20
N TYR A 217 2.92 -8.81 14.92
CA TYR A 217 4.30 -8.82 14.43
C TYR A 217 4.46 -8.04 13.12
N ARG A 218 5.56 -7.33 12.97
CA ARG A 218 5.89 -6.60 11.72
C ARG A 218 5.93 -7.52 10.50
N SER A 219 6.34 -8.78 10.67
CA SER A 219 6.29 -9.81 9.62
C SER A 219 4.87 -10.09 9.12
N HIS A 220 3.87 -9.89 9.97
CA HIS A 220 2.45 -10.05 9.65
C HIS A 220 1.79 -8.73 9.23
N GLY A 221 2.58 -7.68 9.00
CA GLY A 221 2.10 -6.41 8.46
C GLY A 221 1.73 -5.35 9.48
N ALA A 222 2.20 -5.48 10.74
CA ALA A 222 2.06 -4.41 11.72
C ALA A 222 2.68 -3.09 11.24
N THR A 223 2.07 -2.00 11.65
CA THR A 223 2.56 -0.65 11.44
C THR A 223 3.02 -0.05 12.77
N ASP A 224 3.84 1.00 12.72
CA ASP A 224 4.27 1.75 13.91
C ASP A 224 3.16 2.72 14.42
N ASP A 225 1.89 2.38 14.18
CA ASP A 225 0.76 3.13 14.73
C ASP A 225 0.59 2.79 16.21
N PRO A 226 0.53 3.77 17.12
CA PRO A 226 0.45 3.55 18.58
C PRO A 226 -0.68 2.62 19.01
N GLN A 227 -1.81 2.59 18.28
CA GLN A 227 -2.93 1.72 18.59
C GLN A 227 -2.58 0.22 18.52
N TYR A 228 -1.53 -0.13 17.77
CA TYR A 228 -1.04 -1.52 17.64
C TYR A 228 0.19 -1.80 18.50
N MET A 229 0.49 -0.92 19.42
CA MET A 229 1.60 -1.05 20.35
C MET A 229 1.11 -1.15 21.78
N VAL A 230 1.86 -1.83 22.61
CA VAL A 230 1.55 -2.08 24.02
C VAL A 230 2.79 -2.02 24.87
N THR A 231 2.66 -1.51 26.10
CA THR A 231 3.74 -1.53 27.10
C THR A 231 3.79 -2.87 27.80
N VAL A 232 4.97 -3.48 27.81
CA VAL A 232 5.24 -4.77 28.47
C VAL A 232 6.52 -4.69 29.30
N CYS A 233 6.59 -5.39 30.43
CA CYS A 233 7.82 -5.50 31.23
C CYS A 233 8.79 -6.53 30.65
N SER A 234 10.05 -6.54 31.08
CA SER A 234 11.06 -7.48 30.62
C SER A 234 10.66 -8.93 30.84
N ASP A 235 9.99 -9.23 31.94
CA ASP A 235 9.58 -10.59 32.30
C ASP A 235 8.50 -11.10 31.34
N CYS A 236 7.49 -10.29 31.03
CA CYS A 236 6.46 -10.63 30.05
C CYS A 236 6.99 -10.63 28.62
N HIS A 237 8.05 -9.86 28.32
CA HIS A 237 8.68 -9.75 27.00
C HIS A 237 9.81 -10.78 26.78
N SER A 238 9.84 -11.87 27.51
CA SER A 238 10.84 -12.93 27.33
C SER A 238 10.59 -13.72 26.03
N ALA A 239 11.64 -14.34 25.48
CA ALA A 239 11.54 -15.15 24.27
C ALA A 239 10.51 -16.29 24.40
N GLN A 240 10.43 -16.91 25.57
CA GLN A 240 9.47 -17.99 25.87
C GLN A 240 8.02 -17.50 25.79
N ASN A 241 7.75 -16.28 26.25
CA ASN A 241 6.40 -15.70 26.24
C ASN A 241 5.91 -15.31 24.84
N HIS A 242 6.80 -15.30 23.82
CA HIS A 242 6.42 -15.11 22.41
C HIS A 242 6.00 -16.41 21.72
N LEU A 243 6.27 -17.57 22.32
CA LEU A 243 5.92 -18.88 21.77
C LEU A 243 4.47 -19.26 22.10
N PRO A 244 3.86 -20.18 21.35
CA PRO A 244 2.54 -20.74 21.67
C PRO A 244 2.50 -21.26 23.11
N GLY A 245 1.51 -20.82 23.88
CA GLY A 245 1.40 -21.12 25.31
C GLY A 245 1.98 -20.06 26.25
N GLY A 246 2.82 -19.14 25.76
CA GLY A 246 3.33 -18.01 26.53
C GLY A 246 2.28 -16.94 26.81
N ILE A 247 2.38 -16.25 27.94
CA ILE A 247 1.39 -15.24 28.38
C ILE A 247 1.26 -14.07 27.40
N LEU A 248 2.36 -13.60 26.80
CA LEU A 248 2.34 -12.55 25.79
C LEU A 248 1.67 -13.04 24.50
N TYR A 249 1.97 -14.28 24.08
CA TYR A 249 1.36 -14.87 22.90
C TYR A 249 -0.16 -14.98 23.05
N GLN A 250 -0.64 -15.52 24.18
CA GLN A 250 -2.07 -15.66 24.48
C GLN A 250 -2.76 -14.31 24.48
N TRP A 251 -2.21 -13.35 25.21
CA TRP A 251 -2.73 -11.98 25.27
C TRP A 251 -2.83 -11.35 23.87
N MET A 252 -1.79 -11.51 23.04
CA MET A 252 -1.82 -11.00 21.65
C MET A 252 -2.91 -11.68 20.80
N GLN A 253 -3.23 -12.93 21.03
CA GLN A 253 -4.30 -13.65 20.33
C GLN A 253 -5.69 -13.12 20.73
N GLU A 254 -5.90 -12.75 21.97
CA GLU A 254 -7.14 -12.17 22.49
C GLU A 254 -7.39 -10.76 21.93
N GLN A 255 -6.30 -9.99 21.71
CA GLN A 255 -6.38 -8.62 21.16
C GLN A 255 -6.64 -8.55 19.65
N LYS A 256 -7.16 -9.60 19.02
CA LYS A 256 -7.37 -9.72 17.55
C LYS A 256 -8.32 -8.72 16.90
N ARG A 257 -8.77 -7.69 17.60
CA ARG A 257 -9.56 -6.58 17.02
C ARG A 257 -8.68 -5.61 16.24
N PHE A 258 -7.94 -6.13 15.25
CA PHE A 258 -7.21 -5.26 14.33
C PHE A 258 -8.19 -4.75 13.28
N SER A 259 -8.54 -3.49 13.36
CA SER A 259 -9.06 -2.79 12.20
C SER A 259 -7.99 -2.89 11.11
N ARG A 260 -8.36 -3.40 9.94
CA ARG A 260 -7.49 -3.33 8.77
C ARG A 260 -7.06 -1.88 8.62
N GLY A 261 -5.77 -1.64 8.60
CA GLY A 261 -5.25 -0.27 8.51
C GLY A 261 -5.85 0.45 7.30
N LEU A 262 -6.01 1.76 7.40
CA LEU A 262 -6.60 2.62 6.35
C LEU A 262 -5.76 2.69 5.06
N ARG A 263 -5.06 1.60 4.73
CA ARG A 263 -4.20 1.49 3.53
C ARG A 263 -4.99 1.65 2.26
N ASP A 264 -6.19 1.10 2.24
CA ASP A 264 -7.05 1.13 1.05
C ASP A 264 -7.58 2.53 0.83
N ALA A 265 -8.07 3.21 1.87
CA ALA A 265 -8.48 4.61 1.81
C ALA A 265 -7.33 5.54 1.35
N THR A 266 -6.13 5.33 1.88
CA THR A 266 -4.93 6.07 1.47
C THR A 266 -4.58 5.81 0.01
N PHE A 267 -4.66 4.55 -0.43
CA PHE A 267 -4.42 4.19 -1.83
C PHE A 267 -5.45 4.83 -2.75
N MET A 268 -6.72 4.82 -2.40
CA MET A 268 -7.79 5.44 -3.20
C MET A 268 -7.57 6.95 -3.40
N ASN A 269 -7.11 7.65 -2.36
CA ASN A 269 -6.73 9.06 -2.48
C ASN A 269 -5.53 9.28 -3.44
N ILE A 270 -4.57 8.36 -3.45
CA ILE A 270 -3.43 8.41 -4.39
C ILE A 270 -3.91 8.14 -5.81
N LEU A 271 -4.76 7.13 -6.00
CA LEU A 271 -5.33 6.77 -7.29
C LEU A 271 -6.12 7.93 -7.89
N ARG A 272 -7.00 8.56 -7.09
CA ARG A 272 -7.76 9.74 -7.47
C ARG A 272 -6.86 10.85 -8.06
N LYS A 273 -5.75 11.17 -7.38
CA LYS A 273 -4.79 12.20 -7.86
C LYS A 273 -4.07 11.83 -9.16
N ARG A 274 -4.15 10.59 -9.59
CA ARG A 274 -3.53 10.10 -10.83
C ARG A 274 -4.52 9.99 -11.97
N LEU A 275 -5.82 9.91 -11.69
CA LEU A 275 -6.90 9.80 -12.67
C LEU A 275 -7.48 11.18 -13.05
N ILE A 276 -7.25 12.19 -12.21
CA ILE A 276 -7.52 13.61 -12.50
C ILE A 276 -6.27 14.26 -13.10
#